data_27c63d9cb33cd2509a46b1bdbd7ca879
#
_entry.id   27c63d9cb33cd2509a46b1bdbd7ca879
#
_cell.length_a   1.000
_cell.length_b   1.000
_cell.length_c   1.000
_cell.angle_alpha   90.00
_cell.angle_beta   90.00
_cell.angle_gamma   90.00
#
_symmetry.space_group_name_H-M   'P 1'
#
loop_
_entity.id
_entity.type
_entity.pdbx_description
1 polymer ?
#
loop_
_entity_poly.entity_id
_entity_poly.type
_entity_poly.pdbx_seq_one_letter_code
_entity_poly.pdbx_strand_id
1 'polypeptide(L)'
;MEALGTLYPALGEGRPLGVEDIQGELEAAGVVAGILQETLKQLPDKTDPAGKAVSRVLARGTPAEDADPAYLKLSQKLFDLRLYGKEKGGRVDFREARPFVVVRKGEALGRYLPPGPGTPGITVTGRILEPGIKKRIPFEPGENTFREGDYIRAAISGRFVLQRLRFSVSEVLELGGVDFHSGNIRYPGDVILRGEICDGFSLSCGGDLHSAVPLDATEVKVKGDLSVEGGIIGREPGILKVGGAVQARFIENLELECRGSIRLDGVILQSRISTLGFLQCGEKGRIFNSTVQAVEGIETWQLGHPAGRKTLVRCGSDFRKLKLYGELKSREDDLQRQLGKRPSEADAETLLQLRRELEELRDSAAALLRELNPRPDARVTVRDTIYPGVTIEICQVLYRVETAIPRGSFYLDPESGEIKVTGT
;
A
#
# COMPACT_ATOMS: atom_id res chain seq x y z
N MET A 1 -9.79 40.18 41.13
CA MET A 1 -9.97 41.26 40.15
C MET A 1 -11.34 41.94 40.31
N GLU A 2 -11.78 42.10 41.52
CA GLU A 2 -13.05 42.78 41.83
C GLU A 2 -12.76 43.91 42.83
N ALA A 3 -13.46 45.04 42.72
CA ALA A 3 -13.48 46.06 43.72
C ALA A 3 -14.74 45.87 44.57
N LEU A 4 -14.54 45.68 45.85
CA LEU A 4 -15.59 45.56 46.86
C LEU A 4 -15.76 46.92 47.55
N GLY A 5 -16.94 47.48 47.49
CA GLY A 5 -17.32 48.64 48.32
C GLY A 5 -18.18 48.20 49.48
N THR A 6 -17.86 48.72 50.65
CA THR A 6 -18.67 48.51 51.88
C THR A 6 -19.25 49.81 52.31
N LEU A 7 -20.58 49.94 52.28
CA LEU A 7 -21.29 51.11 52.70
C LEU A 7 -21.71 50.90 54.17
N TYR A 8 -21.39 51.88 54.96
CA TYR A 8 -21.83 51.95 56.36
C TYR A 8 -23.07 52.86 56.48
N PRO A 9 -23.95 52.62 57.36
CA PRO A 9 -25.12 53.48 57.60
C PRO A 9 -24.68 54.87 58.02
N ALA A 10 -25.51 55.90 57.71
CA ALA A 10 -25.23 57.28 58.02
C ALA A 10 -25.15 57.43 59.56
N LEU A 11 -24.12 58.07 60.08
CA LEU A 11 -23.94 58.42 61.47
C LEU A 11 -24.41 59.87 61.67
N GLY A 12 -25.43 60.06 62.60
CA GLY A 12 -25.97 61.36 62.96
C GLY A 12 -26.79 62.02 61.81
N GLU A 13 -26.66 63.33 61.63
CA GLU A 13 -27.37 64.15 60.59
C GLU A 13 -26.66 64.15 59.25
N GLY A 14 -25.88 63.06 58.90
CA GLY A 14 -25.20 62.93 57.65
C GLY A 14 -26.17 62.78 56.47
N ARG A 15 -25.82 63.31 55.29
CA ARG A 15 -26.59 63.15 54.09
C ARG A 15 -26.39 61.68 53.53
N PRO A 16 -27.43 61.14 52.90
CA PRO A 16 -27.28 59.86 52.21
C PRO A 16 -26.18 59.95 51.10
N LEU A 17 -25.38 58.88 50.94
CA LEU A 17 -24.39 58.80 49.93
C LEU A 17 -25.05 58.74 48.53
N GLY A 18 -24.66 59.65 47.66
CA GLY A 18 -25.10 59.63 46.26
C GLY A 18 -24.18 58.71 45.36
N VAL A 19 -24.65 58.45 44.15
CA VAL A 19 -23.87 57.69 43.17
C VAL A 19 -22.54 58.37 42.84
N GLU A 20 -22.56 59.71 42.81
CA GLU A 20 -21.35 60.53 42.54
C GLU A 20 -20.30 60.44 43.65
N ASP A 21 -20.72 60.35 44.93
CA ASP A 21 -19.83 60.15 46.07
C ASP A 21 -19.11 58.79 45.96
N ILE A 22 -19.86 57.73 45.59
CA ILE A 22 -19.30 56.37 45.45
C ILE A 22 -18.37 56.31 44.22
N GLN A 23 -18.68 57.02 43.13
CA GLN A 23 -17.80 57.14 41.98
C GLN A 23 -16.49 57.83 42.32
N GLY A 24 -16.57 58.96 43.11
CA GLY A 24 -15.37 59.66 43.54
C GLY A 24 -14.45 58.78 44.42
N GLU A 25 -15.01 58.01 45.30
CA GLU A 25 -14.23 57.04 46.12
C GLU A 25 -13.61 55.90 45.31
N LEU A 26 -14.31 55.43 44.25
CA LEU A 26 -13.75 54.45 43.30
C LEU A 26 -12.57 55.01 42.52
N GLU A 27 -12.70 56.28 42.07
CA GLU A 27 -11.62 56.99 41.36
C GLU A 27 -10.42 57.22 42.29
N ALA A 28 -10.68 57.66 43.55
CA ALA A 28 -9.64 57.83 44.54
C ALA A 28 -8.93 56.52 44.91
N ALA A 29 -9.65 55.40 44.86
CA ALA A 29 -9.10 54.06 45.01
C ALA A 29 -8.40 53.50 43.76
N GLY A 30 -8.32 54.29 42.65
CA GLY A 30 -7.71 53.92 41.39
C GLY A 30 -8.52 52.91 40.54
N VAL A 31 -9.84 52.82 40.79
CA VAL A 31 -10.74 51.95 40.02
C VAL A 31 -11.23 52.70 38.80
N VAL A 32 -10.70 52.34 37.63
CA VAL A 32 -10.96 53.07 36.35
C VAL A 32 -11.64 52.20 35.27
N ALA A 33 -11.79 50.88 35.55
CA ALA A 33 -12.35 49.95 34.55
C ALA A 33 -13.34 48.96 35.17
N GLY A 34 -14.31 48.51 34.39
CA GLY A 34 -15.27 47.46 34.77
C GLY A 34 -16.30 47.88 35.79
N ILE A 35 -16.58 49.14 35.98
CA ILE A 35 -17.54 49.68 36.93
C ILE A 35 -18.96 49.21 36.60
N LEU A 36 -19.63 48.60 37.58
CA LEU A 36 -20.99 48.07 37.46
C LEU A 36 -22.04 49.15 37.73
N GLN A 37 -22.37 49.90 36.69
CA GLN A 37 -23.26 51.07 36.76
C GLN A 37 -24.62 50.77 37.40
N GLU A 38 -25.20 49.62 37.11
CA GLU A 38 -26.49 49.22 37.71
C GLU A 38 -26.39 48.93 39.23
N THR A 39 -25.27 48.35 39.65
CA THR A 39 -25.01 48.13 41.07
C THR A 39 -24.82 49.45 41.77
N LEU A 40 -24.10 50.40 41.16
CA LEU A 40 -23.93 51.74 41.73
C LEU A 40 -25.24 52.49 41.91
N LYS A 41 -26.14 52.45 40.92
CA LYS A 41 -27.45 53.10 40.99
C LYS A 41 -28.37 52.52 42.05
N GLN A 42 -28.27 51.23 42.33
CA GLN A 42 -29.12 50.54 43.31
C GLN A 42 -28.57 50.58 44.74
N LEU A 43 -27.31 50.96 44.94
CA LEU A 43 -26.65 50.92 46.25
C LEU A 43 -27.19 51.94 47.24
N PRO A 44 -27.47 53.21 46.88
CA PRO A 44 -28.01 54.18 47.80
C PRO A 44 -29.36 53.79 48.45
N ASP A 45 -30.19 53.05 47.67
CA ASP A 45 -31.53 52.64 48.12
C ASP A 45 -31.52 51.34 48.94
N LYS A 46 -30.37 50.70 49.05
CA LYS A 46 -30.23 49.39 49.78
C LYS A 46 -29.42 49.45 51.08
N THR A 47 -29.31 50.63 51.67
CA THR A 47 -28.80 50.69 53.08
C THR A 47 -29.74 49.93 53.96
N ASP A 48 -29.21 48.94 54.71
CA ASP A 48 -30.01 48.11 55.64
C ASP A 48 -30.72 48.99 56.68
N PRO A 49 -32.06 48.96 56.77
CA PRO A 49 -32.79 49.70 57.76
C PRO A 49 -32.37 49.33 59.19
N ALA A 50 -31.70 48.18 59.36
CA ALA A 50 -31.18 47.68 60.66
C ALA A 50 -29.79 48.24 61.05
N GLY A 51 -29.21 49.17 60.24
CA GLY A 51 -27.93 49.80 60.58
C GLY A 51 -26.69 48.94 60.30
N LYS A 52 -26.79 47.91 59.48
CA LYS A 52 -25.66 47.03 59.17
C LYS A 52 -24.95 47.51 57.90
N ALA A 53 -23.61 47.37 57.87
CA ALA A 53 -22.81 47.63 56.69
C ALA A 53 -23.16 46.65 55.50
N VAL A 54 -23.29 47.18 54.31
CA VAL A 54 -23.60 46.41 53.08
C VAL A 54 -22.39 46.40 52.16
N SER A 55 -21.84 45.20 51.84
CA SER A 55 -20.75 45.04 50.93
C SER A 55 -21.26 44.52 49.56
N ARG A 56 -20.80 45.16 48.49
CA ARG A 56 -21.12 44.78 47.12
C ARG A 56 -19.89 44.91 46.20
N VAL A 57 -19.86 44.09 45.15
CA VAL A 57 -18.89 44.25 44.08
C VAL A 57 -19.29 45.44 43.24
N LEU A 58 -18.46 46.48 43.18
CA LEU A 58 -18.71 47.75 42.49
C LEU A 58 -18.03 47.80 41.10
N ALA A 59 -16.94 47.06 40.94
CA ALA A 59 -16.29 46.92 39.66
C ALA A 59 -15.73 45.53 39.52
N ARG A 60 -15.71 45.03 38.29
CA ARG A 60 -15.18 43.71 37.96
C ARG A 60 -14.30 43.83 36.73
N GLY A 61 -13.02 43.46 36.84
CA GLY A 61 -12.10 43.37 35.73
C GLY A 61 -12.45 42.18 34.83
N THR A 62 -12.03 42.26 33.59
CA THR A 62 -12.15 41.16 32.60
C THR A 62 -10.90 40.30 32.66
N PRO A 63 -11.01 38.98 32.92
CA PRO A 63 -9.83 38.11 32.90
C PRO A 63 -9.26 38.00 31.52
N ALA A 64 -7.93 37.82 31.39
CA ALA A 64 -7.32 37.47 30.11
C ALA A 64 -7.76 36.05 29.73
N GLU A 65 -8.05 35.85 28.45
CA GLU A 65 -8.27 34.53 27.87
C GLU A 65 -6.97 34.06 27.19
N ASP A 66 -6.44 32.95 27.72
CA ASP A 66 -5.20 32.38 27.20
C ASP A 66 -5.32 32.02 25.71
N ALA A 67 -4.26 32.28 24.97
CA ALA A 67 -4.12 31.87 23.57
C ALA A 67 -4.22 30.36 23.45
N ASP A 68 -4.88 29.89 22.38
CA ASP A 68 -4.82 28.47 22.03
C ASP A 68 -3.39 28.09 21.68
N PRO A 69 -2.90 26.90 22.12
CA PRO A 69 -1.53 26.49 21.85
C PRO A 69 -1.35 26.21 20.37
N ALA A 70 -0.10 26.35 19.89
CA ALA A 70 0.24 25.83 18.58
C ALA A 70 -0.13 24.33 18.52
N TYR A 71 -0.80 23.90 17.48
CA TYR A 71 -1.23 22.51 17.30
C TYR A 71 -0.88 21.98 15.92
N LEU A 72 -0.82 20.64 15.83
CA LEU A 72 -0.60 19.95 14.56
C LEU A 72 -1.97 19.55 13.98
N LYS A 73 -2.35 20.15 12.87
CA LYS A 73 -3.52 19.74 12.07
C LYS A 73 -3.14 18.56 11.19
N LEU A 74 -3.70 17.38 11.49
CA LEU A 74 -3.45 16.17 10.72
C LEU A 74 -4.15 16.21 9.36
N SER A 75 -3.56 15.52 8.38
CA SER A 75 -4.18 15.29 7.09
C SER A 75 -5.44 14.43 7.27
N GLN A 76 -6.55 14.83 6.63
CA GLN A 76 -7.83 14.13 6.73
C GLN A 76 -7.73 12.67 6.23
N LYS A 77 -6.87 12.40 5.27
CA LYS A 77 -6.60 11.06 4.74
C LYS A 77 -6.16 10.06 5.82
N LEU A 78 -5.47 10.53 6.88
CA LEU A 78 -4.99 9.67 7.97
C LEU A 78 -6.13 9.06 8.82
N PHE A 79 -7.34 9.56 8.65
CA PHE A 79 -8.55 9.07 9.32
C PHE A 79 -9.45 8.22 8.40
N ASP A 80 -9.05 7.98 7.13
CA ASP A 80 -9.82 7.17 6.17
C ASP A 80 -9.61 5.67 6.42
N LEU A 81 -9.98 5.22 7.60
CA LEU A 81 -10.01 3.81 8.00
C LEU A 81 -11.38 3.22 7.72
N ARG A 82 -11.43 2.06 7.09
CA ARG A 82 -12.66 1.29 6.80
C ARG A 82 -12.55 -0.10 7.39
N LEU A 83 -13.00 -0.25 8.64
CA LEU A 83 -12.87 -1.50 9.38
C LEU A 83 -13.81 -2.62 8.87
N TYR A 84 -14.92 -2.27 8.20
CA TYR A 84 -15.98 -3.21 7.84
C TYR A 84 -16.33 -3.23 6.34
N GLY A 85 -15.43 -2.76 5.47
CA GLY A 85 -15.71 -2.70 4.04
C GLY A 85 -16.58 -1.50 3.63
N LYS A 86 -17.16 -1.56 2.44
CA LYS A 86 -17.99 -0.50 1.87
C LYS A 86 -19.38 -1.05 1.54
N GLU A 87 -20.41 -0.37 2.01
CA GLU A 87 -21.77 -0.69 1.63
C GLU A 87 -22.05 -0.27 0.17
N LYS A 88 -22.53 -1.22 -0.62
CA LYS A 88 -22.86 -1.01 -2.02
C LYS A 88 -24.18 -1.74 -2.33
N GLY A 89 -25.24 -0.98 -2.56
CA GLY A 89 -26.56 -1.55 -2.90
C GLY A 89 -27.16 -2.47 -1.83
N GLY A 90 -27.04 -2.12 -0.54
CA GLY A 90 -27.55 -2.92 0.58
C GLY A 90 -26.72 -4.14 0.96
N ARG A 91 -25.53 -4.31 0.35
CA ARG A 91 -24.57 -5.37 0.68
C ARG A 91 -23.23 -4.75 1.06
N VAL A 92 -22.56 -5.33 2.05
CA VAL A 92 -21.21 -4.90 2.46
C VAL A 92 -20.18 -5.64 1.63
N ASP A 93 -19.36 -4.91 0.88
CA ASP A 93 -18.19 -5.46 0.19
C ASP A 93 -16.98 -5.40 1.12
N PHE A 94 -16.69 -6.50 1.78
CA PHE A 94 -15.56 -6.64 2.70
C PHE A 94 -14.20 -6.52 2.02
N ARG A 95 -14.11 -6.71 0.68
CA ARG A 95 -12.87 -6.53 -0.08
C ARG A 95 -12.39 -5.08 -0.07
N GLU A 96 -13.28 -4.14 0.21
CA GLU A 96 -12.99 -2.71 0.34
C GLU A 96 -12.59 -2.29 1.78
N ALA A 97 -12.39 -3.24 2.71
CA ALA A 97 -11.89 -2.95 4.05
C ALA A 97 -10.48 -2.32 3.97
N ARG A 98 -10.19 -1.36 4.85
CA ARG A 98 -8.89 -0.65 4.95
C ARG A 98 -8.55 -0.44 6.42
N PRO A 99 -7.96 -1.44 7.08
CA PRO A 99 -7.64 -1.36 8.51
C PRO A 99 -6.42 -0.49 8.82
N PHE A 100 -5.73 0.02 7.81
CA PHE A 100 -4.56 0.90 7.95
C PHE A 100 -4.50 1.93 6.82
N VAL A 101 -3.77 3.00 7.08
CA VAL A 101 -3.55 4.07 6.10
C VAL A 101 -2.17 3.92 5.47
N VAL A 102 -2.13 3.96 4.14
CA VAL A 102 -0.90 3.98 3.35
C VAL A 102 -0.65 5.39 2.87
N VAL A 103 0.56 5.89 3.10
CA VAL A 103 1.04 7.19 2.64
C VAL A 103 2.15 7.02 1.60
N ARG A 104 2.34 8.04 0.78
CA ARG A 104 3.38 8.05 -0.25
C ARG A 104 4.57 8.89 0.20
N LYS A 105 5.77 8.59 -0.30
CA LYS A 105 6.95 9.42 -0.11
C LYS A 105 6.66 10.88 -0.47
N GLY A 106 7.05 11.82 0.42
CA GLY A 106 6.81 13.26 0.28
C GLY A 106 5.40 13.71 0.69
N GLU A 107 4.47 12.80 1.00
CA GLU A 107 3.10 13.15 1.39
C GLU A 107 3.07 13.89 2.73
N ALA A 108 2.27 14.96 2.83
CA ALA A 108 2.11 15.72 4.06
C ALA A 108 1.19 14.96 5.03
N LEU A 109 1.72 14.62 6.20
CA LEU A 109 1.02 13.94 7.27
C LEU A 109 0.27 14.91 8.18
N GLY A 110 0.81 16.12 8.35
CA GLY A 110 0.19 17.19 9.14
C GLY A 110 0.90 18.51 8.94
N ARG A 111 0.23 19.58 9.39
CA ARG A 111 0.76 20.94 9.35
C ARG A 111 0.71 21.56 10.74
N TYR A 112 1.82 22.12 11.18
CA TYR A 112 1.87 22.96 12.38
C TYR A 112 1.15 24.26 12.12
N LEU A 113 0.21 24.61 13.00
CA LEU A 113 -0.45 25.89 13.01
C LEU A 113 0.08 26.70 14.21
N PRO A 114 0.32 28.01 14.04
CA PRO A 114 0.78 28.86 15.13
C PRO A 114 -0.28 28.95 16.23
N PRO A 115 0.10 29.41 17.44
CA PRO A 115 -0.87 29.67 18.50
C PRO A 115 -1.89 30.71 18.02
N GLY A 116 -3.14 30.56 18.45
CA GLY A 116 -4.18 31.55 18.22
C GLY A 116 -3.86 32.86 18.94
N PRO A 117 -4.55 33.97 18.62
CA PRO A 117 -4.49 35.18 19.43
C PRO A 117 -5.21 34.94 20.76
N GLY A 118 -4.54 35.24 21.85
CA GLY A 118 -5.22 35.36 23.16
C GLY A 118 -5.95 36.72 23.25
N THR A 119 -6.90 36.82 24.15
CA THR A 119 -7.60 38.08 24.45
C THR A 119 -7.02 38.69 25.69
N PRO A 120 -6.42 39.89 25.66
CA PRO A 120 -5.93 40.55 26.86
C PRO A 120 -7.09 40.88 27.77
N GLY A 121 -6.88 40.69 29.07
CA GLY A 121 -7.80 41.13 30.13
C GLY A 121 -7.46 42.51 30.63
N ILE A 122 -8.33 43.10 31.50
CA ILE A 122 -8.09 44.35 32.17
C ILE A 122 -8.50 44.26 33.65
N THR A 123 -7.63 44.73 34.53
CA THR A 123 -7.97 44.83 35.95
C THR A 123 -8.90 46.02 36.23
N VAL A 124 -9.52 46.06 37.38
CA VAL A 124 -10.34 47.21 37.81
C VAL A 124 -9.54 48.52 37.89
N THR A 125 -8.20 48.43 38.04
CA THR A 125 -7.28 49.60 38.03
C THR A 125 -6.75 49.96 36.65
N GLY A 126 -7.32 49.40 35.58
CA GLY A 126 -6.92 49.69 34.21
C GLY A 126 -5.62 48.98 33.74
N ARG A 127 -5.00 48.12 34.56
CA ARG A 127 -3.81 47.39 34.17
C ARG A 127 -4.21 46.25 33.18
N ILE A 128 -3.55 46.22 32.04
CA ILE A 128 -3.73 45.16 31.02
C ILE A 128 -3.12 43.85 31.55
N LEU A 129 -3.86 42.78 31.42
CA LEU A 129 -3.44 41.41 31.72
C LEU A 129 -3.13 40.74 30.41
N GLU A 130 -1.86 40.45 30.15
CA GLU A 130 -1.45 39.72 28.95
C GLU A 130 -1.98 38.29 28.98
N PRO A 131 -2.48 37.76 27.83
CA PRO A 131 -2.92 36.39 27.76
C PRO A 131 -1.73 35.44 27.90
N GLY A 132 -1.89 34.36 28.64
CA GLY A 132 -0.96 33.27 28.72
C GLY A 132 -1.01 32.40 27.45
N ILE A 133 -0.02 31.51 27.27
CA ILE A 133 -0.02 30.49 26.23
C ILE A 133 -0.25 29.13 26.91
N LYS A 134 -1.32 28.43 26.54
CA LYS A 134 -1.58 27.09 27.03
C LYS A 134 -0.42 26.13 26.65
N LYS A 135 -0.12 25.15 27.51
CA LYS A 135 0.96 24.18 27.25
C LYS A 135 0.78 23.47 25.92
N ARG A 136 1.83 23.46 25.10
CA ARG A 136 1.89 22.77 23.83
C ARG A 136 1.98 21.25 24.06
N ILE A 137 1.23 20.46 23.28
CA ILE A 137 1.45 19.02 23.16
C ILE A 137 2.44 18.83 22.01
N PRO A 138 3.69 18.38 22.26
CA PRO A 138 4.68 18.25 21.21
C PRO A 138 4.41 16.98 20.39
N PHE A 139 3.98 17.14 19.14
CA PHE A 139 4.07 16.08 18.17
C PHE A 139 5.44 16.15 17.51
N GLU A 140 6.13 15.01 17.39
CA GLU A 140 7.46 14.92 16.82
C GLU A 140 7.48 13.99 15.61
N PRO A 141 8.31 14.28 14.59
CA PRO A 141 8.63 13.31 13.57
C PRO A 141 9.26 12.08 14.21
N GLY A 142 8.79 10.90 13.83
CA GLY A 142 9.37 9.62 14.20
C GLY A 142 10.09 9.00 13.01
N GLU A 143 10.20 7.67 13.03
CA GLU A 143 10.91 6.92 12.01
C GLU A 143 10.29 7.14 10.61
N ASN A 144 11.14 7.34 9.61
CA ASN A 144 10.75 7.57 8.21
C ASN A 144 9.81 8.77 8.00
N THR A 145 9.89 9.78 8.88
CA THR A 145 9.23 11.07 8.73
C THR A 145 10.21 12.22 8.99
N PHE A 146 9.94 13.37 8.39
CA PHE A 146 10.76 14.55 8.59
C PHE A 146 9.91 15.83 8.59
N ARG A 147 10.47 16.88 9.17
CA ARG A 147 9.86 18.20 9.17
C ARG A 147 10.39 19.04 8.02
N GLU A 148 9.49 19.60 7.23
CA GLU A 148 9.79 20.57 6.19
C GLU A 148 8.96 21.83 6.41
N GLY A 149 9.58 22.89 6.92
CA GLY A 149 8.85 24.11 7.33
C GLY A 149 7.80 23.79 8.39
N ASP A 150 6.54 24.09 8.06
CA ASP A 150 5.39 23.81 8.93
C ASP A 150 4.83 22.40 8.76
N TYR A 151 5.33 21.59 7.84
CA TYR A 151 4.78 20.29 7.55
C TYR A 151 5.61 19.16 8.15
N ILE A 152 4.93 18.09 8.58
CA ILE A 152 5.54 16.77 8.78
C ILE A 152 5.23 15.95 7.53
N ARG A 153 6.26 15.40 6.88
CA ARG A 153 6.16 14.60 5.65
C ARG A 153 6.70 13.19 5.84
N ALA A 154 6.16 12.27 5.02
CA ALA A 154 6.68 10.91 4.91
C ALA A 154 7.98 10.89 4.10
N ALA A 155 9.04 10.27 4.64
CA ALA A 155 10.31 10.08 3.94
C ALA A 155 10.25 8.92 2.93
N ILE A 156 9.39 7.93 3.18
CA ILE A 156 9.16 6.77 2.34
C ILE A 156 7.65 6.55 2.11
N SER A 157 7.31 5.67 1.17
CA SER A 157 5.93 5.17 1.05
C SER A 157 5.76 3.98 1.97
N GLY A 158 4.64 3.91 2.73
CA GLY A 158 4.41 2.83 3.66
C GLY A 158 3.18 3.03 4.54
N ARG A 159 3.06 2.21 5.59
CA ARG A 159 1.99 2.29 6.57
C ARG A 159 2.23 3.42 7.55
N PHE A 160 1.27 4.35 7.64
CA PHE A 160 1.27 5.37 8.68
C PHE A 160 0.99 4.75 10.06
N VAL A 161 1.82 5.11 11.02
CA VAL A 161 1.71 4.67 12.42
C VAL A 161 1.80 5.88 13.33
N LEU A 162 0.82 6.04 14.21
CA LEU A 162 0.82 7.05 15.27
C LEU A 162 0.96 6.32 16.60
N GLN A 163 2.11 6.47 17.25
CA GLN A 163 2.35 5.93 18.57
C GLN A 163 2.76 7.04 19.53
N ARG A 164 1.98 7.19 20.62
CA ARG A 164 2.17 8.22 21.67
C ARG A 164 2.32 9.59 21.05
N LEU A 165 2.58 10.28 20.43
CA LEU A 165 2.77 11.60 19.82
C LEU A 165 3.86 11.62 18.73
N ARG A 166 4.28 10.44 18.25
CA ARG A 166 5.24 10.33 17.14
C ARG A 166 4.57 9.76 15.90
N PHE A 167 4.84 10.39 14.78
CA PHE A 167 4.42 9.96 13.45
C PHE A 167 5.54 9.14 12.85
N SER A 168 5.24 7.91 12.48
CA SER A 168 6.20 7.02 11.82
C SER A 168 5.57 6.44 10.55
N VAL A 169 6.39 6.06 9.60
CA VAL A 169 5.97 5.33 8.41
C VAL A 169 6.75 4.03 8.37
N SER A 170 6.04 2.91 8.44
CA SER A 170 6.63 1.58 8.34
C SER A 170 6.75 1.16 6.89
N GLU A 171 7.91 0.70 6.47
CA GLU A 171 8.16 0.13 5.15
C GLU A 171 7.57 -1.28 5.03
N VAL A 172 7.65 -2.05 6.11
CA VAL A 172 7.19 -3.42 6.19
C VAL A 172 5.78 -3.48 6.77
N LEU A 173 4.90 -4.22 6.13
CA LEU A 173 3.55 -4.51 6.61
C LEU A 173 3.48 -5.96 7.10
N GLU A 174 3.31 -6.15 8.40
CA GLU A 174 2.99 -7.45 8.96
C GLU A 174 1.48 -7.70 8.96
N LEU A 175 1.06 -8.85 8.43
CA LEU A 175 -0.33 -9.29 8.34
C LEU A 175 -0.51 -10.63 9.04
N GLY A 176 -1.53 -10.73 9.89
CA GLY A 176 -1.97 -11.99 10.48
C GLY A 176 -2.66 -12.91 9.47
N GLY A 177 -3.18 -12.36 8.38
CA GLY A 177 -3.86 -13.03 7.29
C GLY A 177 -4.52 -12.02 6.36
N VAL A 178 -5.10 -12.48 5.24
CA VAL A 178 -5.89 -11.65 4.33
C VAL A 178 -7.30 -12.23 4.28
N ASP A 179 -8.25 -11.51 4.87
CA ASP A 179 -9.60 -11.98 5.15
C ASP A 179 -10.65 -10.86 5.05
N PHE A 180 -11.84 -11.09 5.57
CA PHE A 180 -12.93 -10.11 5.62
C PHE A 180 -12.61 -8.85 6.47
N HIS A 181 -11.65 -8.93 7.38
CA HIS A 181 -11.25 -7.80 8.22
C HIS A 181 -10.18 -6.94 7.54
N SER A 182 -9.24 -7.59 6.87
CA SER A 182 -8.14 -6.90 6.17
C SER A 182 -8.55 -6.41 4.78
N GLY A 183 -9.51 -7.07 4.13
CA GLY A 183 -9.88 -6.83 2.74
C GLY A 183 -8.77 -7.20 1.77
N ASN A 184 -8.90 -6.74 0.52
CA ASN A 184 -7.84 -6.86 -0.47
C ASN A 184 -6.65 -5.97 -0.10
N ILE A 185 -5.46 -6.54 -0.07
CA ILE A 185 -4.24 -5.83 0.32
C ILE A 185 -3.53 -5.28 -0.92
N ARG A 186 -3.24 -3.97 -0.89
CA ARG A 186 -2.34 -3.29 -1.84
C ARG A 186 -1.34 -2.46 -1.04
N TYR A 187 -0.11 -2.92 -0.99
CA TYR A 187 0.93 -2.30 -0.20
C TYR A 187 2.16 -1.91 -1.05
N PRO A 188 2.74 -0.71 -0.90
CA PRO A 188 3.84 -0.26 -1.75
C PRO A 188 5.22 -0.84 -1.39
N GLY A 189 5.41 -1.33 -0.17
CA GLY A 189 6.65 -1.90 0.36
C GLY A 189 6.57 -3.41 0.55
N ASP A 190 7.33 -3.91 1.52
CA ASP A 190 7.44 -5.33 1.84
C ASP A 190 6.29 -5.82 2.72
N VAL A 191 5.92 -7.08 2.54
CA VAL A 191 4.84 -7.72 3.31
C VAL A 191 5.36 -9.00 3.96
N ILE A 192 5.08 -9.14 5.25
CA ILE A 192 5.26 -10.38 6.01
C ILE A 192 3.88 -10.95 6.31
N LEU A 193 3.57 -12.12 5.75
CA LEU A 193 2.31 -12.81 5.94
C LEU A 193 2.51 -13.96 6.93
N ARG A 194 1.81 -13.91 8.06
CA ARG A 194 1.88 -14.92 9.13
C ARG A 194 0.72 -15.91 9.13
N GLY A 195 -0.34 -15.62 8.38
CA GLY A 195 -1.52 -16.46 8.25
C GLY A 195 -2.01 -16.55 6.81
N GLU A 196 -3.11 -17.21 6.59
CA GLU A 196 -3.62 -17.58 5.27
C GLU A 196 -4.25 -16.39 4.51
N ILE A 197 -4.33 -16.53 3.19
CA ILE A 197 -5.16 -15.68 2.33
C ILE A 197 -6.47 -16.41 2.11
N CYS A 198 -7.57 -15.87 2.61
CA CYS A 198 -8.91 -16.44 2.40
C CYS A 198 -9.36 -16.36 0.95
N ASP A 199 -10.23 -17.30 0.55
CA ASP A 199 -10.77 -17.37 -0.80
C ASP A 199 -11.43 -16.07 -1.24
N GLY A 200 -11.14 -15.65 -2.46
CA GLY A 200 -11.71 -14.45 -3.06
C GLY A 200 -11.05 -13.14 -2.67
N PHE A 201 -9.97 -13.18 -1.85
CA PHE A 201 -9.15 -12.02 -1.55
C PHE A 201 -7.86 -12.04 -2.36
N SER A 202 -7.30 -10.84 -2.56
CA SER A 202 -6.06 -10.63 -3.30
C SER A 202 -5.03 -9.88 -2.49
N LEU A 203 -3.74 -10.18 -2.77
CA LEU A 203 -2.61 -9.48 -2.18
C LEU A 203 -1.70 -8.93 -3.28
N SER A 204 -1.36 -7.66 -3.20
CA SER A 204 -0.38 -7.03 -4.07
C SER A 204 0.61 -6.22 -3.24
N CYS A 205 1.92 -6.55 -3.31
CA CYS A 205 2.98 -5.77 -2.70
C CYS A 205 3.95 -5.20 -3.74
N GLY A 206 4.49 -4.03 -3.41
CA GLY A 206 5.44 -3.31 -4.25
C GLY A 206 6.91 -3.66 -3.98
N GLY A 207 7.18 -4.35 -2.87
CA GLY A 207 8.45 -4.91 -2.46
C GLY A 207 8.39 -6.43 -2.41
N ASP A 208 9.06 -7.01 -1.43
CA ASP A 208 9.16 -8.44 -1.21
C ASP A 208 7.97 -9.00 -0.41
N LEU A 209 7.64 -10.27 -0.65
CA LEU A 209 6.65 -11.00 0.13
C LEU A 209 7.32 -12.18 0.82
N HIS A 210 7.29 -12.17 2.15
CA HIS A 210 7.66 -13.33 2.96
C HIS A 210 6.43 -13.95 3.60
N SER A 211 6.15 -15.24 3.31
CA SER A 211 5.06 -15.98 3.93
C SER A 211 5.61 -17.05 4.88
N ALA A 212 5.28 -16.94 6.16
CA ALA A 212 5.62 -17.92 7.18
C ALA A 212 4.72 -19.18 7.16
N VAL A 213 3.72 -19.19 6.28
CA VAL A 213 2.75 -20.28 6.10
C VAL A 213 2.69 -20.67 4.62
N PRO A 214 2.14 -21.85 4.27
CA PRO A 214 1.84 -22.16 2.88
C PRO A 214 0.98 -21.06 2.24
N LEU A 215 1.29 -20.69 1.02
CA LEU A 215 0.61 -19.63 0.33
C LEU A 215 -0.52 -20.18 -0.55
N ASP A 216 -1.76 -19.93 -0.15
CA ASP A 216 -2.94 -20.15 -0.98
C ASP A 216 -3.10 -18.97 -1.95
N ALA A 217 -2.75 -19.19 -3.22
CA ALA A 217 -2.73 -18.15 -4.22
C ALA A 217 -4.00 -18.18 -5.09
N THR A 218 -4.97 -17.29 -4.82
CA THR A 218 -6.04 -16.98 -5.76
C THR A 218 -5.59 -15.90 -6.74
N GLU A 219 -5.19 -14.74 -6.25
CA GLU A 219 -4.58 -13.66 -7.02
C GLU A 219 -3.52 -12.96 -6.16
N VAL A 220 -2.24 -13.26 -6.42
CA VAL A 220 -1.11 -12.67 -5.69
C VAL A 220 -0.16 -12.00 -6.68
N LYS A 221 0.24 -10.76 -6.38
CA LYS A 221 1.18 -9.98 -7.18
C LYS A 221 2.29 -9.44 -6.29
N VAL A 222 3.53 -9.80 -6.57
CA VAL A 222 4.73 -9.38 -5.85
C VAL A 222 5.66 -8.70 -6.86
N LYS A 223 6.10 -7.47 -6.60
CA LYS A 223 7.06 -6.82 -7.50
C LYS A 223 8.51 -7.19 -7.22
N GLY A 224 8.84 -7.47 -5.98
CA GLY A 224 10.14 -7.97 -5.52
C GLY A 224 10.19 -9.50 -5.50
N ASP A 225 10.90 -10.04 -4.53
CA ASP A 225 11.11 -11.46 -4.31
C ASP A 225 9.96 -12.10 -3.50
N LEU A 226 9.70 -13.36 -3.73
CA LEU A 226 8.76 -14.17 -2.98
C LEU A 226 9.47 -15.30 -2.24
N SER A 227 9.36 -15.32 -0.92
CA SER A 227 9.84 -16.40 -0.06
C SER A 227 8.67 -17.01 0.72
N VAL A 228 8.47 -18.32 0.58
CA VAL A 228 7.41 -19.06 1.28
C VAL A 228 8.03 -20.22 2.07
N GLU A 229 7.83 -20.26 3.38
CA GLU A 229 8.36 -21.35 4.24
C GLU A 229 7.68 -22.69 3.97
N GLY A 230 6.54 -22.69 3.30
CA GLY A 230 5.78 -23.85 2.88
C GLY A 230 5.70 -24.01 1.37
N GLY A 231 4.63 -24.65 0.89
CA GLY A 231 4.28 -24.74 -0.52
C GLY A 231 3.43 -23.59 -1.00
N ILE A 232 3.31 -23.47 -2.32
CA ILE A 232 2.39 -22.55 -2.98
C ILE A 232 1.31 -23.40 -3.66
N ILE A 233 0.06 -23.17 -3.29
CA ILE A 233 -1.09 -23.93 -3.79
C ILE A 233 -2.04 -22.96 -4.49
N GLY A 234 -2.32 -23.20 -5.76
CA GLY A 234 -3.31 -22.43 -6.50
C GLY A 234 -4.72 -22.94 -6.25
N ARG A 235 -5.66 -22.02 -6.02
CA ARG A 235 -7.09 -22.33 -6.01
C ARG A 235 -7.75 -21.71 -7.23
N GLU A 236 -8.45 -22.47 -7.99
CA GLU A 236 -9.15 -22.29 -9.25
C GLU A 236 -9.21 -20.86 -9.88
N PRO A 237 -8.56 -20.65 -10.96
CA PRO A 237 -7.17 -20.88 -11.30
C PRO A 237 -6.28 -19.92 -10.52
N GLY A 238 -5.41 -20.43 -9.65
CA GLY A 238 -4.45 -19.60 -8.91
C GLY A 238 -3.52 -18.87 -9.88
N ILE A 239 -3.42 -17.55 -9.74
CA ILE A 239 -2.53 -16.70 -10.54
C ILE A 239 -1.53 -16.01 -9.63
N LEU A 240 -0.24 -16.26 -9.84
CA LEU A 240 0.85 -15.66 -9.10
C LEU A 240 1.82 -14.96 -10.06
N LYS A 241 2.05 -13.67 -9.83
CA LYS A 241 3.01 -12.88 -10.60
C LYS A 241 4.09 -12.33 -9.69
N VAL A 242 5.35 -12.66 -9.98
CA VAL A 242 6.51 -12.25 -9.19
C VAL A 242 7.52 -11.52 -10.06
N GLY A 243 7.93 -10.32 -9.65
CA GLY A 243 8.89 -9.51 -10.37
C GLY A 243 10.35 -9.90 -10.10
N GLY A 244 10.64 -10.52 -8.96
CA GLY A 244 11.93 -11.03 -8.53
C GLY A 244 12.04 -12.55 -8.59
N ALA A 245 12.79 -13.13 -7.65
CA ALA A 245 12.97 -14.57 -7.49
C ALA A 245 11.85 -15.23 -6.66
N VAL A 246 11.69 -16.54 -6.78
CA VAL A 246 10.74 -17.34 -6.00
C VAL A 246 11.48 -18.43 -5.25
N GLN A 247 11.23 -18.54 -3.95
CA GLN A 247 11.69 -19.63 -3.12
C GLN A 247 10.50 -20.25 -2.38
N ALA A 248 10.30 -21.58 -2.52
CA ALA A 248 9.25 -22.32 -1.84
C ALA A 248 9.63 -23.80 -1.71
N ARG A 249 8.83 -24.58 -0.98
CA ARG A 249 9.04 -26.03 -0.90
C ARG A 249 8.46 -26.78 -2.10
N PHE A 250 7.25 -26.44 -2.52
CA PHE A 250 6.57 -27.06 -3.67
C PHE A 250 5.56 -26.11 -4.30
N ILE A 251 5.13 -26.42 -5.52
CA ILE A 251 4.08 -25.67 -6.24
C ILE A 251 3.06 -26.65 -6.79
N GLU A 252 1.78 -26.38 -6.53
CA GLU A 252 0.67 -27.21 -6.97
C GLU A 252 -0.49 -26.37 -7.50
N ASN A 253 -1.07 -26.81 -8.63
CA ASN A 253 -2.30 -26.25 -9.24
C ASN A 253 -2.25 -24.72 -9.47
N LEU A 254 -1.12 -24.21 -9.98
CA LEU A 254 -0.84 -22.78 -10.06
C LEU A 254 -0.38 -22.35 -11.45
N GLU A 255 -0.81 -21.16 -11.85
CA GLU A 255 -0.19 -20.40 -12.94
C GLU A 255 0.77 -19.36 -12.35
N LEU A 256 2.09 -19.57 -12.52
CA LEU A 256 3.15 -18.71 -12.02
C LEU A 256 3.90 -18.05 -13.17
N GLU A 257 3.96 -16.71 -13.14
CA GLU A 257 4.86 -15.92 -13.98
C GLU A 257 5.90 -15.23 -13.08
N CYS A 258 7.19 -15.50 -13.30
CA CYS A 258 8.31 -14.98 -12.54
C CYS A 258 9.35 -14.34 -13.46
N ARG A 259 9.99 -13.25 -13.00
CA ARG A 259 11.10 -12.66 -13.78
C ARG A 259 12.48 -13.14 -13.31
N GLY A 260 12.63 -13.44 -12.05
CA GLY A 260 13.85 -14.00 -11.47
C GLY A 260 13.87 -15.52 -11.51
N SER A 261 14.87 -16.12 -10.88
CA SER A 261 15.00 -17.58 -10.79
C SER A 261 14.02 -18.19 -9.79
N ILE A 262 13.66 -19.44 -9.99
CA ILE A 262 12.79 -20.20 -9.10
C ILE A 262 13.59 -21.32 -8.46
N ARG A 263 13.57 -21.37 -7.11
CA ARG A 263 14.19 -22.44 -6.33
C ARG A 263 13.15 -23.15 -5.47
N LEU A 264 13.05 -24.46 -5.64
CA LEU A 264 12.12 -25.33 -4.92
C LEU A 264 12.86 -26.51 -4.30
N ASP A 265 12.41 -26.97 -3.14
CA ASP A 265 12.98 -28.19 -2.53
C ASP A 265 12.29 -29.46 -3.01
N GLY A 266 11.04 -29.36 -3.50
CA GLY A 266 10.17 -30.51 -3.78
C GLY A 266 9.52 -30.48 -5.16
N VAL A 267 8.22 -30.62 -5.20
CA VAL A 267 7.44 -31.02 -6.36
C VAL A 267 6.81 -29.82 -7.09
N ILE A 268 6.75 -29.91 -8.42
CA ILE A 268 5.88 -29.09 -9.28
C ILE A 268 4.81 -30.03 -9.86
N LEU A 269 3.55 -29.76 -9.51
CA LEU A 269 2.42 -30.58 -9.90
C LEU A 269 1.28 -29.74 -10.48
N GLN A 270 0.68 -30.21 -11.57
CA GLN A 270 -0.52 -29.62 -12.21
C GLN A 270 -0.42 -28.09 -12.40
N SER A 271 0.77 -27.61 -12.73
CA SER A 271 1.06 -26.17 -12.76
C SER A 271 1.60 -25.73 -14.10
N ARG A 272 1.37 -24.43 -14.40
CA ARG A 272 1.99 -23.75 -15.53
C ARG A 272 2.95 -22.70 -14.97
N ILE A 273 4.25 -22.94 -15.13
CA ILE A 273 5.30 -22.08 -14.58
C ILE A 273 6.10 -21.47 -15.71
N SER A 274 6.31 -20.17 -15.67
CA SER A 274 7.10 -19.41 -16.63
C SER A 274 8.05 -18.49 -15.90
N THR A 275 9.37 -18.64 -16.13
CA THR A 275 10.38 -17.75 -15.59
C THR A 275 11.40 -17.31 -16.61
N LEU A 276 11.93 -16.10 -16.45
CA LEU A 276 13.05 -15.60 -17.28
C LEU A 276 14.41 -16.06 -16.77
N GLY A 277 14.47 -16.48 -15.51
CA GLY A 277 15.68 -17.00 -14.89
C GLY A 277 15.81 -18.52 -15.04
N PHE A 278 16.53 -19.11 -14.12
CA PHE A 278 16.76 -20.53 -13.98
C PHE A 278 15.74 -21.16 -13.02
N LEU A 279 15.31 -22.40 -13.30
CA LEU A 279 14.45 -23.16 -12.40
C LEU A 279 15.24 -24.33 -11.82
N GLN A 280 15.34 -24.38 -10.51
CA GLN A 280 16.02 -25.44 -9.76
C GLN A 280 15.08 -26.12 -8.78
N CYS A 281 14.95 -27.45 -8.92
CA CYS A 281 14.33 -28.30 -7.90
C CYS A 281 15.40 -29.09 -7.17
N GLY A 282 15.30 -29.18 -5.82
CA GLY A 282 16.27 -29.85 -4.95
C GLY A 282 16.37 -31.37 -5.15
N GLU A 283 17.09 -32.03 -4.24
CA GLU A 283 17.44 -33.46 -4.35
C GLU A 283 16.26 -34.47 -4.37
N LYS A 284 15.05 -34.01 -4.11
CA LYS A 284 13.82 -34.82 -4.23
C LYS A 284 12.81 -34.15 -5.17
N GLY A 285 13.28 -33.18 -5.93
CA GLY A 285 12.44 -32.37 -6.80
C GLY A 285 11.88 -33.16 -7.98
N ARG A 286 10.59 -33.03 -8.22
CA ARG A 286 9.89 -33.71 -9.30
C ARG A 286 9.03 -32.74 -10.07
N ILE A 287 9.08 -32.82 -11.40
CA ILE A 287 8.20 -32.04 -12.27
C ILE A 287 7.33 -33.01 -13.06
N PHE A 288 6.02 -32.99 -12.83
CA PHE A 288 5.12 -33.85 -13.59
C PHE A 288 3.72 -33.23 -13.75
N ASN A 289 3.02 -33.66 -14.80
CA ASN A 289 1.68 -33.14 -15.16
C ASN A 289 1.64 -31.59 -15.23
N SER A 290 2.73 -31.01 -15.70
CA SER A 290 2.95 -29.55 -15.66
C SER A 290 3.59 -29.05 -16.95
N THR A 291 3.43 -27.76 -17.20
CA THR A 291 4.17 -27.03 -18.25
C THR A 291 5.12 -26.06 -17.57
N VAL A 292 6.42 -26.22 -17.77
CA VAL A 292 7.46 -25.39 -17.15
C VAL A 292 8.30 -24.74 -18.24
N GLN A 293 8.48 -23.44 -18.15
CA GLN A 293 9.29 -22.63 -19.09
C GLN A 293 10.31 -21.82 -18.28
N ALA A 294 11.60 -22.01 -18.54
CA ALA A 294 12.68 -21.27 -17.90
C ALA A 294 13.74 -20.88 -18.92
N VAL A 295 13.94 -19.58 -19.13
CA VAL A 295 14.82 -19.08 -20.19
C VAL A 295 16.26 -19.56 -20.03
N GLU A 296 16.76 -19.56 -18.78
CA GLU A 296 18.17 -19.90 -18.49
C GLU A 296 18.44 -21.40 -18.36
N GLY A 297 17.40 -22.22 -18.14
CA GLY A 297 17.50 -23.66 -18.00
C GLY A 297 16.71 -24.22 -16.83
N ILE A 298 16.67 -25.55 -16.77
CA ILE A 298 15.89 -26.30 -15.77
C ILE A 298 16.75 -27.40 -15.18
N GLU A 299 16.77 -27.50 -13.87
CA GLU A 299 17.40 -28.60 -13.14
C GLU A 299 16.40 -29.23 -12.16
N THR A 300 16.27 -30.55 -12.23
CA THR A 300 15.37 -31.31 -11.34
C THR A 300 15.95 -32.70 -11.06
N TRP A 301 15.44 -33.34 -9.99
CA TRP A 301 15.79 -34.70 -9.68
C TRP A 301 15.10 -35.70 -10.62
N GLN A 302 13.78 -35.61 -10.76
CA GLN A 302 12.97 -36.43 -11.66
C GLN A 302 12.08 -35.59 -12.57
N LEU A 303 11.89 -36.06 -13.82
CA LEU A 303 11.05 -35.41 -14.80
C LEU A 303 10.01 -36.38 -15.36
N GLY A 304 8.73 -36.03 -15.29
CA GLY A 304 7.63 -36.88 -15.68
C GLY A 304 7.15 -37.80 -14.56
N HIS A 305 6.27 -38.73 -14.88
CA HIS A 305 5.68 -39.68 -13.95
C HIS A 305 5.60 -41.09 -14.58
N PRO A 306 5.80 -42.19 -13.84
CA PRO A 306 5.72 -43.55 -14.39
C PRO A 306 4.42 -43.84 -15.15
N ALA A 307 3.30 -43.24 -14.77
CA ALA A 307 2.01 -43.37 -15.46
C ALA A 307 1.93 -42.62 -16.82
N GLY A 308 3.03 -42.04 -17.33
CA GLY A 308 3.10 -41.42 -18.65
C GLY A 308 2.26 -40.13 -18.82
N ARG A 309 2.01 -39.39 -17.73
CA ARG A 309 1.27 -38.12 -17.82
C ARG A 309 2.08 -37.06 -18.57
N LYS A 310 1.42 -36.30 -19.44
CA LYS A 310 2.06 -35.27 -20.25
C LYS A 310 2.76 -34.24 -19.39
N THR A 311 4.05 -34.07 -19.62
CA THR A 311 4.87 -33.04 -18.96
C THR A 311 5.67 -32.33 -20.04
N LEU A 312 5.62 -31.03 -20.07
CA LEU A 312 6.32 -30.20 -21.07
C LEU A 312 7.29 -29.27 -20.35
N VAL A 313 8.56 -29.35 -20.72
CA VAL A 313 9.58 -28.41 -20.23
C VAL A 313 10.22 -27.69 -21.40
N ARG A 314 10.39 -26.36 -21.26
CA ARG A 314 10.92 -25.47 -22.29
C ARG A 314 12.05 -24.61 -21.71
N CYS A 315 13.12 -24.43 -22.49
CA CYS A 315 14.16 -23.47 -22.14
C CYS A 315 14.79 -22.82 -23.37
N GLY A 316 15.63 -21.82 -23.14
CA GLY A 316 16.40 -21.14 -24.18
C GLY A 316 15.67 -20.04 -24.95
N SER A 317 14.38 -19.80 -24.71
CA SER A 317 13.61 -18.77 -25.40
C SER A 317 12.73 -17.95 -24.44
N ASP A 318 12.69 -16.62 -24.60
CA ASP A 318 11.80 -15.76 -23.81
C ASP A 318 10.34 -15.99 -24.20
N PHE A 319 9.61 -16.67 -23.32
CA PHE A 319 8.20 -17.03 -23.52
C PHE A 319 7.27 -15.83 -23.72
N ARG A 320 7.60 -14.68 -23.16
CA ARG A 320 6.80 -13.46 -23.31
C ARG A 320 6.92 -12.91 -24.73
N LYS A 321 8.15 -12.88 -25.27
CA LYS A 321 8.42 -12.47 -26.62
C LYS A 321 7.83 -13.47 -27.63
N LEU A 322 7.91 -14.77 -27.33
CA LEU A 322 7.25 -15.80 -28.16
C LEU A 322 5.73 -15.65 -28.18
N LYS A 323 5.12 -15.38 -27.02
CA LYS A 323 3.69 -15.13 -26.92
C LYS A 323 3.28 -13.90 -27.74
N LEU A 324 4.00 -12.79 -27.54
CA LEU A 324 3.74 -11.55 -28.30
C LEU A 324 3.92 -11.76 -29.81
N TYR A 325 4.95 -12.50 -30.21
CA TYR A 325 5.16 -12.86 -31.62
C TYR A 325 3.98 -13.69 -32.18
N GLY A 326 3.48 -14.65 -31.39
CA GLY A 326 2.30 -15.44 -31.77
C GLY A 326 1.03 -14.59 -31.92
N GLU A 327 0.83 -13.61 -31.01
CA GLU A 327 -0.28 -12.65 -31.09
C GLU A 327 -0.18 -11.77 -32.35
N LEU A 328 1.01 -11.24 -32.67
CA LEU A 328 1.25 -10.46 -33.89
C LEU A 328 0.99 -11.28 -35.16
N LYS A 329 1.46 -12.53 -35.16
CA LYS A 329 1.22 -13.45 -36.29
C LYS A 329 -0.25 -13.79 -36.46
N SER A 330 -0.96 -14.08 -35.39
CA SER A 330 -2.41 -14.32 -35.45
C SER A 330 -3.16 -13.11 -36.03
N ARG A 331 -2.77 -11.90 -35.60
CA ARG A 331 -3.36 -10.65 -36.11
C ARG A 331 -3.03 -10.45 -37.61
N GLU A 332 -1.78 -10.75 -38.01
CA GLU A 332 -1.36 -10.72 -39.41
C GLU A 332 -2.23 -11.64 -40.26
N ASP A 333 -2.41 -12.91 -39.84
CA ASP A 333 -3.25 -13.90 -40.52
C ASP A 333 -4.72 -13.46 -40.64
N ASP A 334 -5.26 -12.81 -39.60
CA ASP A 334 -6.62 -12.29 -39.63
C ASP A 334 -6.77 -11.15 -40.65
N LEU A 335 -5.81 -10.21 -40.69
CA LEU A 335 -5.82 -9.11 -41.66
C LEU A 335 -5.63 -9.65 -43.11
N GLN A 336 -4.77 -10.63 -43.30
CA GLN A 336 -4.62 -11.28 -44.62
C GLN A 336 -5.92 -11.95 -45.06
N ARG A 337 -6.64 -12.63 -44.19
CA ARG A 337 -7.95 -13.22 -44.45
C ARG A 337 -9.00 -12.16 -44.81
N GLN A 338 -8.98 -11.00 -44.14
CA GLN A 338 -9.85 -9.88 -44.47
C GLN A 338 -9.55 -9.29 -45.84
N LEU A 339 -8.29 -9.08 -46.17
CA LEU A 339 -7.85 -8.60 -47.48
C LEU A 339 -8.13 -9.62 -48.64
N GLY A 340 -8.10 -10.92 -48.34
CA GLY A 340 -8.39 -11.99 -49.28
C GLY A 340 -9.89 -12.21 -49.60
N LYS A 341 -10.80 -11.81 -48.70
CA LYS A 341 -12.22 -11.76 -49.00
C LYS A 341 -12.44 -10.57 -49.93
N ARG A 342 -12.74 -10.82 -51.22
CA ARG A 342 -13.03 -9.76 -52.20
C ARG A 342 -14.08 -8.80 -51.62
N PRO A 343 -13.75 -7.55 -51.36
CA PRO A 343 -14.76 -6.58 -50.94
C PRO A 343 -15.48 -6.13 -52.21
N SER A 344 -16.74 -6.38 -52.32
CA SER A 344 -17.49 -5.89 -53.48
C SER A 344 -17.75 -4.38 -53.43
N GLU A 345 -17.45 -3.70 -52.30
CA GLU A 345 -17.72 -2.27 -52.10
C GLU A 345 -16.85 -1.62 -50.98
N ALA A 346 -15.67 -2.14 -50.62
CA ALA A 346 -14.81 -1.44 -49.68
C ALA A 346 -14.12 -0.26 -50.36
N ASP A 347 -14.28 0.94 -49.83
CA ASP A 347 -13.56 2.13 -50.27
C ASP A 347 -12.06 1.85 -50.39
N ALA A 348 -11.44 2.35 -51.49
CA ALA A 348 -10.00 2.22 -51.73
C ALA A 348 -9.16 2.69 -50.53
N GLU A 349 -9.68 3.60 -49.75
CA GLU A 349 -9.08 4.13 -48.54
C GLU A 349 -9.00 3.07 -47.39
N THR A 350 -10.06 2.29 -47.19
CA THR A 350 -10.10 1.18 -46.20
C THR A 350 -9.08 0.09 -46.57
N LEU A 351 -8.98 -0.25 -47.84
CA LEU A 351 -7.99 -1.21 -48.33
C LEU A 351 -6.54 -0.71 -48.14
N LEU A 352 -6.32 0.58 -48.31
CA LEU A 352 -5.01 1.20 -48.14
C LEU A 352 -4.63 1.22 -46.64
N GLN A 353 -5.59 1.47 -45.75
CA GLN A 353 -5.40 1.41 -44.30
C GLN A 353 -5.06 -0.01 -43.82
N LEU A 354 -5.82 -1.03 -44.27
CA LEU A 354 -5.54 -2.44 -43.91
C LEU A 354 -4.17 -2.91 -44.39
N ARG A 355 -3.72 -2.46 -45.58
CA ARG A 355 -2.37 -2.78 -46.08
C ARG A 355 -1.27 -2.14 -45.25
N ARG A 356 -1.44 -0.88 -44.83
CA ARG A 356 -0.49 -0.21 -43.92
C ARG A 356 -0.41 -0.92 -42.57
N GLU A 357 -1.55 -1.26 -41.97
CA GLU A 357 -1.59 -2.01 -40.70
C GLU A 357 -0.87 -3.36 -40.84
N LEU A 358 -1.04 -4.03 -41.98
CA LEU A 358 -0.35 -5.29 -42.24
C LEU A 358 1.18 -5.13 -42.34
N GLU A 359 1.67 -4.07 -42.99
CA GLU A 359 3.10 -3.76 -43.09
C GLU A 359 3.68 -3.42 -41.70
N GLU A 360 3.01 -2.59 -40.90
CA GLU A 360 3.42 -2.25 -39.53
C GLU A 360 3.50 -3.49 -38.63
N LEU A 361 2.53 -4.41 -38.73
CA LEU A 361 2.56 -5.67 -37.99
C LEU A 361 3.73 -6.57 -38.41
N ARG A 362 4.02 -6.65 -39.68
CA ARG A 362 5.16 -7.42 -40.22
C ARG A 362 6.50 -6.87 -39.73
N ASP A 363 6.65 -5.56 -39.77
CA ASP A 363 7.85 -4.89 -39.26
C ASP A 363 8.02 -5.10 -37.78
N SER A 364 6.94 -5.00 -37.02
CA SER A 364 6.92 -5.26 -35.56
C SER A 364 7.27 -6.72 -35.24
N ALA A 365 6.72 -7.67 -35.99
CA ALA A 365 7.04 -9.09 -35.84
C ALA A 365 8.50 -9.39 -36.21
N ALA A 366 9.03 -8.78 -37.26
CA ALA A 366 10.43 -8.92 -37.69
C ALA A 366 11.40 -8.31 -36.65
N ALA A 367 11.06 -7.15 -36.09
CA ALA A 367 11.84 -6.54 -35.01
C ALA A 367 11.89 -7.43 -33.78
N LEU A 368 10.72 -7.97 -33.37
CA LEU A 368 10.62 -8.87 -32.23
C LEU A 368 11.41 -10.17 -32.41
N LEU A 369 11.43 -10.73 -33.64
CA LEU A 369 12.26 -11.89 -33.96
C LEU A 369 13.77 -11.62 -33.79
N ARG A 370 14.25 -10.43 -34.13
CA ARG A 370 15.65 -10.03 -33.93
C ARG A 370 15.99 -9.90 -32.44
N GLU A 371 15.00 -9.54 -31.62
CA GLU A 371 15.14 -9.44 -30.16
C GLU A 371 14.96 -10.78 -29.42
N LEU A 372 14.57 -11.83 -30.09
CA LEU A 372 14.31 -13.16 -29.51
C LEU A 372 15.57 -13.85 -28.98
N ASN A 373 16.72 -13.23 -28.88
CA ASN A 373 17.98 -13.77 -28.36
C ASN A 373 17.85 -15.19 -27.78
N PRO A 374 17.86 -16.26 -28.61
CA PRO A 374 17.79 -17.61 -28.06
C PRO A 374 19.05 -17.87 -27.24
N ARG A 375 18.92 -18.58 -26.15
CA ARG A 375 20.04 -19.06 -25.31
C ARG A 375 20.35 -20.53 -25.68
N PRO A 376 21.19 -20.81 -26.63
CA PRO A 376 21.51 -22.18 -27.05
C PRO A 376 22.30 -22.95 -25.96
N ASP A 377 22.87 -22.24 -24.98
CA ASP A 377 23.54 -22.76 -23.79
C ASP A 377 22.57 -23.25 -22.72
N ALA A 378 21.28 -22.91 -22.82
CA ALA A 378 20.26 -23.39 -21.89
C ALA A 378 20.12 -24.90 -21.94
N ARG A 379 19.98 -25.51 -20.75
CA ARG A 379 19.95 -26.96 -20.61
C ARG A 379 18.80 -27.41 -19.72
N VAL A 380 18.34 -28.64 -19.97
CA VAL A 380 17.46 -29.37 -19.04
C VAL A 380 18.26 -30.50 -18.42
N THR A 381 18.59 -30.37 -17.13
CA THR A 381 19.38 -31.38 -16.39
C THR A 381 18.50 -32.15 -15.45
N VAL A 382 18.50 -33.47 -15.57
CA VAL A 382 17.77 -34.40 -14.71
C VAL A 382 18.75 -35.34 -14.04
N ARG A 383 18.71 -35.40 -12.70
CA ARG A 383 19.73 -36.09 -11.91
C ARG A 383 19.42 -37.54 -11.63
N ASP A 384 18.16 -37.99 -11.83
CA ASP A 384 17.74 -39.38 -11.58
C ASP A 384 17.04 -39.94 -12.82
N THR A 385 15.76 -39.77 -13.01
CA THR A 385 14.98 -40.44 -14.05
C THR A 385 14.06 -39.48 -14.83
N ILE A 386 14.05 -39.65 -16.13
CA ILE A 386 13.08 -39.02 -17.06
C ILE A 386 12.13 -40.08 -17.53
N TYR A 387 10.83 -39.87 -17.32
CA TYR A 387 9.80 -40.86 -17.66
C TYR A 387 9.21 -40.60 -19.06
N PRO A 388 8.62 -41.66 -19.70
CA PRO A 388 7.90 -41.50 -20.95
C PRO A 388 6.76 -40.50 -20.87
N GLY A 389 6.43 -39.85 -21.98
CA GLY A 389 5.40 -38.81 -22.08
C GLY A 389 5.90 -37.40 -21.77
N VAL A 390 7.18 -37.25 -21.46
CA VAL A 390 7.85 -35.94 -21.32
C VAL A 390 8.20 -35.42 -22.72
N THR A 391 7.98 -34.12 -22.91
CA THR A 391 8.48 -33.37 -24.07
C THR A 391 9.44 -32.30 -23.57
N ILE A 392 10.63 -32.25 -24.12
CA ILE A 392 11.66 -31.25 -23.85
C ILE A 392 11.78 -30.37 -25.09
N GLU A 393 11.73 -29.06 -24.90
CA GLU A 393 11.90 -28.06 -25.95
C GLU A 393 13.05 -27.12 -25.59
N ILE A 394 14.05 -27.03 -26.43
CA ILE A 394 15.19 -26.10 -26.27
C ILE A 394 15.27 -25.24 -27.53
N CYS A 395 15.16 -23.92 -27.41
CA CYS A 395 15.16 -22.98 -28.54
C CYS A 395 14.19 -23.40 -29.64
N GLN A 396 12.98 -23.86 -29.31
CA GLN A 396 11.93 -24.33 -30.20
C GLN A 396 12.21 -25.68 -30.93
N VAL A 397 13.31 -26.35 -30.63
CA VAL A 397 13.58 -27.72 -31.06
C VAL A 397 12.98 -28.68 -30.04
N LEU A 398 12.27 -29.71 -30.51
CA LEU A 398 11.51 -30.63 -29.68
C LEU A 398 12.23 -31.99 -29.58
N TYR A 399 12.27 -32.52 -28.37
CA TYR A 399 12.69 -33.90 -28.09
C TYR A 399 11.58 -34.61 -27.27
N ARG A 400 11.10 -35.75 -27.75
CA ARG A 400 10.07 -36.54 -27.03
C ARG A 400 10.70 -37.75 -26.39
N VAL A 401 10.40 -37.96 -25.14
CA VAL A 401 10.88 -39.12 -24.35
C VAL A 401 9.87 -40.24 -24.52
N GLU A 402 10.28 -41.29 -25.29
CA GLU A 402 9.45 -42.48 -25.55
C GLU A 402 9.71 -43.60 -24.57
N THR A 403 10.94 -43.74 -24.10
CA THR A 403 11.37 -44.73 -23.10
C THR A 403 12.00 -44.02 -21.90
N ALA A 404 11.97 -44.66 -20.72
CA ALA A 404 12.60 -44.08 -19.55
C ALA A 404 14.11 -43.91 -19.79
N ILE A 405 14.60 -42.68 -19.52
CA ILE A 405 16.01 -42.34 -19.61
C ILE A 405 16.55 -42.14 -18.21
N PRO A 406 17.70 -42.75 -17.86
CA PRO A 406 18.37 -42.42 -16.61
C PRO A 406 18.85 -40.95 -16.66
N ARG A 407 19.45 -40.49 -15.56
CA ARG A 407 20.04 -39.16 -15.45
C ARG A 407 20.69 -38.66 -16.76
N GLY A 408 20.52 -37.40 -17.09
CA GLY A 408 21.10 -36.81 -18.28
C GLY A 408 20.90 -35.31 -18.38
N SER A 409 21.74 -34.63 -19.13
CA SER A 409 21.62 -33.23 -19.48
C SER A 409 21.30 -33.10 -20.97
N PHE A 410 20.17 -32.49 -21.27
CA PHE A 410 19.70 -32.20 -22.62
C PHE A 410 20.15 -30.80 -23.01
N TYR A 411 20.74 -30.68 -24.21
CA TYR A 411 21.20 -29.42 -24.78
C TYR A 411 21.02 -29.41 -26.29
N LEU A 412 20.92 -28.21 -26.84
CA LEU A 412 20.88 -28.01 -28.28
C LEU A 412 22.32 -28.06 -28.82
N ASP A 413 22.58 -29.01 -29.71
CA ASP A 413 23.88 -29.09 -30.41
C ASP A 413 23.91 -28.06 -31.55
N PRO A 414 24.84 -27.09 -31.50
CA PRO A 414 24.91 -26.04 -32.51
C PRO A 414 25.24 -26.54 -33.93
N GLU A 415 25.94 -27.68 -34.01
CA GLU A 415 26.37 -28.23 -35.32
C GLU A 415 25.23 -28.98 -36.03
N SER A 416 24.51 -29.81 -35.31
CA SER A 416 23.41 -30.60 -35.86
C SER A 416 22.05 -29.91 -35.80
N GLY A 417 21.86 -28.90 -34.95
CA GLY A 417 20.57 -28.28 -34.70
C GLY A 417 19.59 -29.21 -33.96
N GLU A 418 20.05 -30.32 -33.40
CA GLU A 418 19.23 -31.29 -32.67
C GLU A 418 19.52 -31.28 -31.18
N ILE A 419 18.56 -31.76 -30.38
CA ILE A 419 18.77 -31.94 -28.97
C ILE A 419 19.55 -33.23 -28.72
N LYS A 420 20.72 -33.12 -28.08
CA LYS A 420 21.55 -34.22 -27.63
C LYS A 420 21.45 -34.42 -26.12
N VAL A 421 21.74 -35.66 -25.67
CA VAL A 421 21.75 -36.03 -24.25
C VAL A 421 23.15 -36.46 -23.86
N THR A 422 23.71 -35.84 -22.85
CA THR A 422 24.94 -36.31 -22.20
C THR A 422 24.61 -36.93 -20.85
N GLY A 423 25.20 -38.12 -20.56
CA GLY A 423 25.14 -38.70 -19.21
C GLY A 423 25.92 -37.81 -18.23
N THR A 424 25.31 -37.42 -17.14
CA THR A 424 25.93 -36.68 -16.05
C THR A 424 26.44 -37.63 -14.95
#